data_673e32f5287587cadce63ed6a142c2e3
#
_entry.id   673e32f5287587cadce63ed6a142c2e3
#
_cell.length_a   1.000
_cell.length_b   1.000
_cell.length_c   1.000
_cell.angle_alpha   90.00
_cell.angle_beta   90.00
_cell.angle_gamma   90.00
#
_symmetry.space_group_name_H-M   'P 1'
#
loop_
_entity.id
_entity.type
_entity.pdbx_description
1 polymer ?
#
loop_
_entity_poly.entity_id
_entity_poly.type
_entity_poly.pdbx_seq_one_letter_code
_entity_poly.pdbx_strand_id
1 'polypeptide(L)'
;MNTRQNIKGMLVVFCALFVVLSVYLVYTIGAYGTRWFSSPYNSRLNDQKNRVIAGDILDRTGRKLATTDSDGDRVYIDDSSMRRATSHVVGDNYGQTFGAENFYSKYLLGFDQSIMERITQSISGKPGYGSDVALTIDAALCNTAYAAMDNYRGAVVVMNYKTGEILASVSQPTFDPKYVADYLNGDKDLDSSAMVNRVTSGRYTPGSVFKIVTALAAIRYLPGVTERQFTCDGPLCFDAESGRYLPDVHITAEQDIEMAEQSEAGMSGDYLVVRDYNDEYHGTIDLKTAFAKSCNHVFAQLAMELGADRLRRVANELGVNDEFLFEDMVTAGSSYEKAKNEVNLAWSGVGQYTDIMTPLHMCMIAAGVANDGVMVEPKLLYSVTNSMGVSTYQAKTESYKKGMSASEAAQLTEFMTEVVNSGTGKSAKVSGVTVAGKTGTAEVSSGEDAPNAWFVGFVDDDEHPLAICVVLEKAGSGGSHAAPIAAKVLKKAIALGY
;
A
#
# COMPACT_ATOMS: atom_id res chain seq x y z
N MET A 1 -15.30 25.52 -55.55
CA MET A 1 -15.19 24.57 -54.39
C MET A 1 -16.57 23.96 -54.15
N ASN A 2 -16.66 22.65 -54.09
CA ASN A 2 -17.96 21.97 -54.10
C ASN A 2 -18.54 21.92 -52.66
N THR A 3 -19.42 22.87 -52.35
CA THR A 3 -20.05 23.07 -51.02
C THR A 3 -20.59 21.76 -50.42
N ARG A 4 -21.14 20.90 -51.29
CA ARG A 4 -21.68 19.59 -50.90
C ARG A 4 -20.60 18.60 -50.42
N GLN A 5 -19.37 18.67 -50.92
CA GLN A 5 -18.24 17.86 -50.49
C GLN A 5 -17.69 18.38 -49.14
N ASN A 6 -17.66 19.70 -49.00
CA ASN A 6 -17.22 20.30 -47.71
C ASN A 6 -18.18 19.98 -46.55
N ILE A 7 -19.51 20.03 -46.83
CA ILE A 7 -20.54 19.65 -45.85
C ILE A 7 -20.41 18.15 -45.48
N LYS A 8 -20.19 17.27 -46.45
CA LYS A 8 -19.93 15.84 -46.16
C LYS A 8 -18.66 15.63 -45.35
N GLY A 9 -17.58 16.36 -45.67
CA GLY A 9 -16.34 16.31 -44.89
C GLY A 9 -16.54 16.77 -43.46
N MET A 10 -17.23 17.91 -43.25
CA MET A 10 -17.61 18.38 -41.92
C MET A 10 -18.44 17.35 -41.16
N LEU A 11 -19.45 16.77 -41.77
CA LEU A 11 -20.30 15.74 -41.12
C LEU A 11 -19.46 14.55 -40.65
N VAL A 12 -18.55 14.06 -41.48
CA VAL A 12 -17.64 12.96 -41.10
C VAL A 12 -16.78 13.34 -39.90
N VAL A 13 -16.22 14.56 -39.88
CA VAL A 13 -15.42 15.06 -38.74
C VAL A 13 -16.29 15.13 -37.48
N PHE A 14 -17.50 15.67 -37.55
CA PHE A 14 -18.41 15.74 -36.40
C PHE A 14 -18.82 14.34 -35.90
N CYS A 15 -19.11 13.40 -36.78
CA CYS A 15 -19.41 12.01 -36.41
C CYS A 15 -18.20 11.35 -35.73
N ALA A 16 -16.98 11.55 -36.24
CA ALA A 16 -15.77 11.04 -35.65
C ALA A 16 -15.52 11.61 -34.25
N LEU A 17 -15.66 12.93 -34.08
CA LEU A 17 -15.56 13.60 -32.79
C LEU A 17 -16.61 13.09 -31.79
N PHE A 18 -17.85 12.89 -32.22
CA PHE A 18 -18.92 12.34 -31.41
C PHE A 18 -18.60 10.91 -30.94
N VAL A 19 -18.08 10.05 -31.82
CA VAL A 19 -17.65 8.71 -31.46
C VAL A 19 -16.50 8.74 -30.43
N VAL A 20 -15.49 9.59 -30.69
CA VAL A 20 -14.38 9.75 -29.75
C VAL A 20 -14.88 10.22 -28.37
N LEU A 21 -15.77 11.22 -28.33
CA LEU A 21 -16.37 11.70 -27.09
C LEU A 21 -17.18 10.61 -26.39
N SER A 22 -17.97 9.84 -27.15
CA SER A 22 -18.77 8.75 -26.58
C SER A 22 -17.90 7.66 -25.97
N VAL A 23 -16.83 7.24 -26.66
CA VAL A 23 -15.85 6.27 -26.13
C VAL A 23 -15.16 6.82 -24.89
N TYR A 24 -14.76 8.08 -24.92
CA TYR A 24 -14.14 8.74 -23.76
C TYR A 24 -15.09 8.79 -22.55
N LEU A 25 -16.38 9.14 -22.76
CA LEU A 25 -17.39 9.14 -21.70
C LEU A 25 -17.63 7.76 -21.11
N VAL A 26 -17.73 6.73 -21.96
CA VAL A 26 -17.88 5.34 -21.48
C VAL A 26 -16.66 4.93 -20.65
N TYR A 27 -15.47 5.22 -21.13
CA TYR A 27 -14.23 4.96 -20.39
C TYR A 27 -14.21 5.69 -19.03
N THR A 28 -14.48 6.99 -19.02
CA THR A 28 -14.41 7.80 -17.78
C THR A 28 -15.50 7.40 -16.77
N ILE A 29 -16.71 7.05 -17.24
CA ILE A 29 -17.76 6.52 -16.35
C ILE A 29 -17.36 5.15 -15.79
N GLY A 30 -16.76 4.28 -16.59
CA GLY A 30 -16.25 2.99 -16.12
C GLY A 30 -15.13 3.15 -15.09
N ALA A 31 -14.13 3.98 -15.38
CA ALA A 31 -12.95 4.16 -14.52
C ALA A 31 -13.21 4.99 -13.25
N TYR A 32 -14.05 6.01 -13.33
CA TYR A 32 -14.23 6.99 -12.24
C TYR A 32 -15.66 7.07 -11.70
N GLY A 33 -16.61 6.35 -12.30
CA GLY A 33 -18.04 6.50 -11.97
C GLY A 33 -18.36 6.24 -10.50
N THR A 34 -17.77 5.23 -9.89
CA THR A 34 -17.95 4.94 -8.46
C THR A 34 -17.38 6.07 -7.59
N ARG A 35 -16.20 6.58 -7.92
CA ARG A 35 -15.57 7.72 -7.19
C ARG A 35 -16.41 9.00 -7.30
N TRP A 36 -16.95 9.29 -8.50
CA TRP A 36 -17.82 10.45 -8.71
C TRP A 36 -19.15 10.30 -7.96
N PHE A 37 -19.73 9.11 -8.02
CA PHE A 37 -20.97 8.82 -7.31
C PHE A 37 -20.83 8.97 -5.80
N SER A 38 -19.74 8.45 -5.23
CA SER A 38 -19.42 8.47 -3.79
C SER A 38 -18.91 9.82 -3.28
N SER A 39 -18.87 10.86 -4.13
CA SER A 39 -18.42 12.19 -3.75
C SER A 39 -19.33 12.77 -2.65
N PRO A 40 -18.77 13.36 -1.57
CA PRO A 40 -19.55 14.03 -0.52
C PRO A 40 -20.44 15.17 -1.03
N TYR A 41 -20.09 15.73 -2.20
CA TYR A 41 -20.85 16.80 -2.86
C TYR A 41 -22.04 16.29 -3.67
N ASN A 42 -22.27 14.98 -3.74
CA ASN A 42 -23.43 14.41 -4.43
C ASN A 42 -24.69 14.57 -3.58
N SER A 43 -25.50 15.60 -3.84
CA SER A 43 -26.73 15.90 -3.09
C SER A 43 -27.74 14.73 -3.11
N ARG A 44 -27.73 13.89 -4.14
CA ARG A 44 -28.61 12.72 -4.23
C ARG A 44 -28.35 11.71 -3.10
N LEU A 45 -27.12 11.60 -2.62
CA LEU A 45 -26.79 10.73 -1.49
C LEU A 45 -27.45 11.23 -0.22
N ASN A 46 -27.38 12.54 0.06
CA ASN A 46 -27.98 13.15 1.24
C ASN A 46 -29.52 13.05 1.22
N ASP A 47 -30.13 13.29 0.06
CA ASP A 47 -31.58 13.13 -0.10
C ASP A 47 -32.04 11.68 0.14
N GLN A 48 -31.22 10.71 -0.30
CA GLN A 48 -31.53 9.28 -0.16
C GLN A 48 -31.33 8.79 1.27
N LYS A 49 -30.29 9.26 1.97
CA LYS A 49 -30.06 8.95 3.41
C LYS A 49 -31.28 9.25 4.27
N ASN A 50 -32.08 10.30 3.95
CA ASN A 50 -33.28 10.66 4.67
C ASN A 50 -34.53 9.82 4.31
N ARG A 51 -34.44 8.96 3.27
CA ARG A 51 -35.62 8.21 2.74
C ARG A 51 -35.47 6.71 2.85
N VAL A 52 -34.26 6.22 3.04
CA VAL A 52 -33.93 4.80 3.02
C VAL A 52 -33.19 4.42 4.29
N ILE A 53 -33.59 3.31 4.89
CA ILE A 53 -32.83 2.68 5.96
C ILE A 53 -31.57 2.07 5.30
N ALA A 54 -30.38 2.61 5.63
CA ALA A 54 -29.15 2.14 5.06
C ALA A 54 -28.85 0.69 5.48
N GLY A 55 -28.38 -0.11 4.53
CA GLY A 55 -27.98 -1.49 4.78
C GLY A 55 -26.81 -1.59 5.78
N ASP A 56 -26.61 -2.79 6.32
CA ASP A 56 -25.54 -3.07 7.27
C ASP A 56 -24.17 -3.12 6.57
N ILE A 57 -23.12 -2.70 7.28
CA ILE A 57 -21.74 -2.97 6.92
C ILE A 57 -21.23 -4.08 7.84
N LEU A 58 -20.84 -5.20 7.24
CA LEU A 58 -20.40 -6.41 7.93
C LEU A 58 -18.91 -6.64 7.69
N ASP A 59 -18.22 -7.24 8.65
CA ASP A 59 -16.94 -7.87 8.37
C ASP A 59 -17.13 -9.24 7.67
N ARG A 60 -16.04 -9.88 7.25
CA ARG A 60 -16.10 -11.19 6.57
C ARG A 60 -16.71 -12.32 7.40
N THR A 61 -16.76 -12.16 8.72
CA THR A 61 -17.37 -13.14 9.66
C THR A 61 -18.86 -12.90 9.85
N GLY A 62 -19.44 -11.85 9.26
CA GLY A 62 -20.82 -11.43 9.43
C GLY A 62 -21.06 -10.55 10.65
N ARG A 63 -20.01 -10.05 11.30
CA ARG A 63 -20.12 -9.10 12.41
C ARG A 63 -20.51 -7.73 11.88
N LYS A 64 -21.54 -7.13 12.46
CA LYS A 64 -21.98 -5.77 12.12
C LYS A 64 -20.97 -4.74 12.62
N LEU A 65 -20.38 -4.00 11.68
CA LEU A 65 -19.48 -2.87 11.95
C LEU A 65 -20.25 -1.55 11.99
N ALA A 66 -21.27 -1.40 11.12
CA ALA A 66 -22.21 -0.31 11.14
C ALA A 66 -23.61 -0.82 10.76
N THR A 67 -24.65 -0.27 11.38
CA THR A 67 -26.06 -0.61 11.14
C THR A 67 -26.91 0.64 11.33
N THR A 68 -28.17 0.59 10.88
CA THR A 68 -29.17 1.63 11.16
C THR A 68 -30.11 1.10 12.21
N ASP A 69 -30.29 1.82 13.32
CA ASP A 69 -31.15 1.41 14.43
C ASP A 69 -32.67 1.66 14.17
N SER A 70 -33.51 1.39 15.17
CA SER A 70 -34.96 1.55 15.06
C SER A 70 -35.41 3.00 14.91
N ASP A 71 -34.60 3.94 15.36
CA ASP A 71 -34.88 5.38 15.31
C ASP A 71 -34.40 6.00 13.97
N GLY A 72 -33.73 5.21 13.16
CA GLY A 72 -33.18 5.62 11.86
C GLY A 72 -31.75 6.17 11.93
N ASP A 73 -31.12 6.11 13.10
CA ASP A 73 -29.78 6.61 13.32
C ASP A 73 -28.72 5.59 12.91
N ARG A 74 -27.63 6.08 12.31
CA ARG A 74 -26.48 5.24 11.95
C ARG A 74 -25.63 4.98 13.17
N VAL A 75 -25.53 3.72 13.58
CA VAL A 75 -24.76 3.28 14.75
C VAL A 75 -23.63 2.33 14.35
N TYR A 76 -22.55 2.38 15.10
CA TYR A 76 -21.34 1.60 14.85
C TYR A 76 -21.12 0.59 15.98
N ILE A 77 -20.32 -0.45 15.72
CA ILE A 77 -19.99 -1.50 16.69
C ILE A 77 -19.65 -0.91 18.07
N ASP A 78 -20.19 -1.52 19.14
CA ASP A 78 -20.06 -0.99 20.51
C ASP A 78 -18.63 -1.04 21.04
N ASP A 79 -17.84 -2.06 20.66
CA ASP A 79 -16.43 -2.15 21.05
C ASP A 79 -15.64 -0.99 20.46
N SER A 80 -15.22 -0.07 21.32
CA SER A 80 -14.54 1.16 20.92
C SER A 80 -13.17 0.90 20.27
N SER A 81 -12.48 -0.17 20.66
CA SER A 81 -11.19 -0.55 20.08
C SER A 81 -11.37 -1.09 18.66
N MET A 82 -12.32 -2.01 18.45
CA MET A 82 -12.67 -2.52 17.12
C MET A 82 -13.20 -1.41 16.21
N ARG A 83 -14.05 -0.52 16.75
CA ARG A 83 -14.60 0.60 16.00
C ARG A 83 -13.52 1.54 15.49
N ARG A 84 -12.50 1.86 16.32
CA ARG A 84 -11.35 2.66 15.92
C ARG A 84 -10.43 1.89 14.97
N ALA A 85 -10.18 0.60 15.21
CA ALA A 85 -9.35 -0.23 14.36
C ALA A 85 -9.89 -0.36 12.93
N THR A 86 -11.19 -0.30 12.73
CA THR A 86 -11.86 -0.43 11.43
C THR A 86 -12.32 0.89 10.83
N SER A 87 -12.12 2.01 11.52
CA SER A 87 -12.71 3.32 11.16
C SER A 87 -12.39 3.77 9.72
N HIS A 88 -11.14 3.62 9.25
CA HIS A 88 -10.75 4.03 7.91
C HIS A 88 -11.32 3.15 6.80
N VAL A 89 -11.68 1.89 7.11
CA VAL A 89 -12.31 0.98 6.16
C VAL A 89 -13.82 1.15 6.17
N VAL A 90 -14.42 1.26 7.35
CA VAL A 90 -15.87 1.50 7.50
C VAL A 90 -16.23 2.92 7.05
N GLY A 91 -15.44 3.90 7.47
CA GLY A 91 -15.71 5.31 7.19
C GLY A 91 -16.68 5.94 8.17
N ASP A 92 -17.32 7.02 7.74
CA ASP A 92 -18.26 7.83 8.50
C ASP A 92 -19.50 8.21 7.70
N ASN A 93 -20.60 8.43 8.38
CA ASN A 93 -21.87 8.81 7.75
C ASN A 93 -21.94 10.29 7.31
N TYR A 94 -20.91 11.11 7.62
CA TYR A 94 -20.86 12.55 7.30
C TYR A 94 -20.10 12.86 6.03
N GLY A 95 -19.48 11.85 5.41
CA GLY A 95 -18.76 12.01 4.14
C GLY A 95 -17.35 12.58 4.28
N GLN A 96 -16.74 12.49 5.46
CA GLN A 96 -15.40 13.01 5.70
C GLN A 96 -14.29 12.05 5.23
N THR A 97 -14.63 10.76 5.08
CA THR A 97 -13.68 9.71 4.70
C THR A 97 -14.17 8.89 3.50
N PHE A 98 -13.24 8.27 2.78
CA PHE A 98 -13.52 7.36 1.66
C PHE A 98 -13.65 5.89 2.12
N GLY A 99 -14.26 5.64 3.28
CA GLY A 99 -14.58 4.30 3.72
C GLY A 99 -15.85 3.73 3.08
N ALA A 100 -16.25 2.54 3.52
CA ALA A 100 -17.39 1.79 2.99
C ALA A 100 -18.71 2.58 3.02
N GLU A 101 -18.94 3.38 4.06
CA GLU A 101 -20.14 4.25 4.19
C GLU A 101 -20.34 5.14 2.96
N ASN A 102 -19.26 5.68 2.42
CA ASN A 102 -19.32 6.56 1.27
C ASN A 102 -19.08 5.81 -0.03
N PHE A 103 -18.07 4.94 -0.08
CA PHE A 103 -17.65 4.28 -1.30
C PHE A 103 -18.70 3.28 -1.81
N TYR A 104 -19.37 2.56 -0.90
CA TYR A 104 -20.44 1.61 -1.24
C TYR A 104 -21.85 2.20 -1.02
N SER A 105 -21.99 3.51 -0.93
CA SER A 105 -23.28 4.19 -0.76
C SER A 105 -24.32 3.82 -1.81
N LYS A 106 -23.89 3.45 -3.04
CA LYS A 106 -24.82 2.95 -4.07
C LYS A 106 -25.59 1.70 -3.63
N TYR A 107 -24.95 0.82 -2.86
CA TYR A 107 -25.56 -0.39 -2.30
C TYR A 107 -26.30 -0.07 -1.01
N LEU A 108 -25.60 0.57 -0.07
CA LEU A 108 -26.14 0.89 1.25
C LEU A 108 -27.43 1.73 1.20
N LEU A 109 -27.61 2.56 0.16
CA LEU A 109 -28.77 3.42 -0.03
C LEU A 109 -29.74 2.92 -1.11
N GLY A 110 -29.56 1.68 -1.60
CA GLY A 110 -30.48 1.02 -2.52
C GLY A 110 -30.56 1.60 -3.93
N PHE A 111 -29.49 2.28 -4.42
CA PHE A 111 -29.46 2.73 -5.82
C PHE A 111 -29.28 1.59 -6.81
N ASP A 112 -28.77 0.43 -6.36
CA ASP A 112 -28.58 -0.81 -7.13
C ASP A 112 -29.85 -1.65 -7.27
N GLN A 113 -30.94 -1.29 -6.56
CA GLN A 113 -32.18 -2.04 -6.54
C GLN A 113 -32.84 -2.11 -7.91
N SER A 114 -33.38 -3.28 -8.25
CA SER A 114 -34.21 -3.47 -9.44
C SER A 114 -35.49 -2.66 -9.37
N ILE A 115 -36.09 -2.39 -10.55
CA ILE A 115 -37.37 -1.69 -10.65
C ILE A 115 -38.45 -2.44 -9.85
N MET A 116 -38.43 -3.78 -9.86
CA MET A 116 -39.38 -4.61 -9.15
C MET A 116 -39.27 -4.47 -7.62
N GLU A 117 -38.04 -4.43 -7.10
CA GLU A 117 -37.81 -4.18 -5.66
C GLU A 117 -38.33 -2.82 -5.23
N ARG A 118 -38.08 -1.77 -6.01
CA ARG A 118 -38.59 -0.40 -5.76
C ARG A 118 -40.10 -0.34 -5.77
N ILE A 119 -40.75 -1.02 -6.72
CA ILE A 119 -42.23 -1.10 -6.81
C ILE A 119 -42.78 -1.82 -5.58
N THR A 120 -42.21 -2.95 -5.18
CA THR A 120 -42.62 -3.74 -4.03
C THR A 120 -42.48 -2.93 -2.73
N GLN A 121 -41.38 -2.21 -2.54
CA GLN A 121 -41.19 -1.30 -1.41
C GLN A 121 -42.21 -0.17 -1.40
N SER A 122 -42.46 0.49 -2.55
CA SER A 122 -43.44 1.57 -2.68
C SER A 122 -44.84 1.13 -2.32
N ILE A 123 -45.26 -0.08 -2.71
CA ILE A 123 -46.58 -0.65 -2.40
C ILE A 123 -46.69 -1.01 -0.92
N SER A 124 -45.59 -1.43 -0.27
CA SER A 124 -45.59 -1.83 1.14
C SER A 124 -45.80 -0.67 2.11
N GLY A 125 -45.63 0.59 1.65
CA GLY A 125 -45.74 1.80 2.48
C GLY A 125 -44.65 1.91 3.57
N LYS A 126 -43.61 1.04 3.53
CA LYS A 126 -42.46 1.04 4.44
C LYS A 126 -41.34 1.86 3.86
N PRO A 127 -40.42 2.40 4.70
CA PRO A 127 -39.19 2.99 4.22
C PRO A 127 -38.43 2.01 3.30
N GLY A 128 -37.78 2.52 2.28
CA GLY A 128 -36.86 1.69 1.46
C GLY A 128 -35.72 1.15 2.33
N TYR A 129 -35.21 -0.03 1.98
CA TYR A 129 -34.05 -0.63 2.62
C TYR A 129 -32.92 -0.73 1.60
N GLY A 130 -31.70 -0.32 2.01
CA GLY A 130 -30.50 -0.57 1.23
C GLY A 130 -30.07 -2.04 1.26
N SER A 131 -29.01 -2.35 0.50
CA SER A 131 -28.37 -3.66 0.52
C SER A 131 -27.26 -3.71 1.57
N ASP A 132 -27.10 -4.86 2.22
CA ASP A 132 -26.00 -5.09 3.14
C ASP A 132 -24.69 -5.32 2.38
N VAL A 133 -23.60 -4.78 2.92
CA VAL A 133 -22.24 -4.86 2.37
C VAL A 133 -21.37 -5.65 3.33
N ALA A 134 -20.86 -6.81 2.89
CA ALA A 134 -19.83 -7.54 3.60
C ALA A 134 -18.45 -7.15 3.07
N LEU A 135 -17.55 -6.81 3.99
CA LEU A 135 -16.16 -6.46 3.69
C LEU A 135 -15.26 -7.68 3.81
N THR A 136 -14.09 -7.62 3.18
CA THR A 136 -13.07 -8.70 3.27
C THR A 136 -12.30 -8.67 4.60
N ILE A 137 -12.33 -7.56 5.35
CA ILE A 137 -11.60 -7.44 6.62
C ILE A 137 -12.21 -8.31 7.72
N ASP A 138 -11.34 -8.74 8.64
CA ASP A 138 -11.72 -9.31 9.94
C ASP A 138 -11.48 -8.27 11.04
N ALA A 139 -12.53 -7.86 11.73
CA ALA A 139 -12.45 -6.83 12.76
C ALA A 139 -11.55 -7.24 13.94
N ALA A 140 -11.49 -8.54 14.28
CA ALA A 140 -10.60 -9.02 15.34
C ALA A 140 -9.11 -8.97 14.92
N LEU A 141 -8.82 -9.21 13.63
CA LEU A 141 -7.49 -9.04 13.08
C LEU A 141 -7.10 -7.57 13.02
N CYS A 142 -7.99 -6.68 12.55
CA CYS A 142 -7.80 -5.23 12.58
C CYS A 142 -7.54 -4.73 14.00
N ASN A 143 -8.30 -5.20 14.99
CA ASN A 143 -8.12 -4.82 16.39
C ASN A 143 -6.77 -5.31 16.96
N THR A 144 -6.29 -6.49 16.52
CA THR A 144 -4.97 -6.98 16.91
C THR A 144 -3.86 -6.11 16.30
N ALA A 145 -3.98 -5.70 15.04
CA ALA A 145 -3.04 -4.80 14.39
C ALA A 145 -3.02 -3.42 15.06
N TYR A 146 -4.20 -2.87 15.35
CA TYR A 146 -4.38 -1.60 16.06
C TYR A 146 -3.69 -1.63 17.43
N ALA A 147 -3.98 -2.63 18.24
CA ALA A 147 -3.37 -2.81 19.56
C ALA A 147 -1.85 -3.11 19.50
N ALA A 148 -1.37 -3.71 18.39
CA ALA A 148 0.05 -3.97 18.21
C ALA A 148 0.84 -2.71 17.84
N MET A 149 0.21 -1.74 17.17
CA MET A 149 0.81 -0.44 16.86
C MET A 149 0.94 0.47 18.09
N ASP A 150 0.18 0.20 19.16
CA ASP A 150 0.19 1.00 20.40
C ASP A 150 0.05 2.51 20.11
N ASN A 151 1.04 3.32 20.47
CA ASN A 151 1.07 4.77 20.23
C ASN A 151 1.78 5.18 18.94
N TYR A 152 2.27 4.24 18.14
CA TYR A 152 2.92 4.57 16.88
C TYR A 152 1.93 5.09 15.84
N ARG A 153 2.34 6.11 15.11
CA ARG A 153 1.67 6.57 13.89
C ARG A 153 2.12 5.69 12.73
N GLY A 154 1.23 5.39 11.80
CA GLY A 154 1.59 4.57 10.64
C GLY A 154 0.44 3.71 10.12
N ALA A 155 0.77 2.58 9.51
CA ALA A 155 -0.18 1.70 8.87
C ALA A 155 0.21 0.23 8.97
N VAL A 156 -0.80 -0.64 9.04
CA VAL A 156 -0.69 -2.09 8.88
C VAL A 156 -1.72 -2.55 7.86
N VAL A 157 -1.29 -3.32 6.87
CA VAL A 157 -2.16 -3.99 5.91
C VAL A 157 -1.78 -5.46 5.81
N VAL A 158 -2.80 -6.32 5.82
CA VAL A 158 -2.67 -7.77 5.57
C VAL A 158 -3.57 -8.14 4.40
N MET A 159 -3.03 -8.85 3.44
CA MET A 159 -3.74 -9.26 2.22
C MET A 159 -3.53 -10.75 1.97
N ASN A 160 -4.57 -11.44 1.53
CA ASN A 160 -4.43 -12.76 0.94
C ASN A 160 -3.85 -12.61 -0.48
N TYR A 161 -2.62 -13.11 -0.70
CA TYR A 161 -1.92 -12.91 -1.96
C TYR A 161 -2.47 -13.77 -3.13
N LYS A 162 -3.30 -14.77 -2.87
CA LYS A 162 -3.98 -15.57 -3.91
C LYS A 162 -5.27 -14.91 -4.39
N THR A 163 -6.03 -14.28 -3.47
CA THR A 163 -7.37 -13.74 -3.78
C THR A 163 -7.42 -12.24 -3.91
N GLY A 164 -6.44 -11.50 -3.37
CA GLY A 164 -6.44 -10.05 -3.28
C GLY A 164 -7.26 -9.49 -2.11
N GLU A 165 -7.92 -10.32 -1.31
CA GLU A 165 -8.72 -9.88 -0.18
C GLU A 165 -7.87 -9.21 0.89
N ILE A 166 -8.20 -7.97 1.25
CA ILE A 166 -7.59 -7.27 2.38
C ILE A 166 -8.24 -7.77 3.65
N LEU A 167 -7.47 -8.50 4.48
CA LEU A 167 -7.92 -9.10 5.73
C LEU A 167 -7.83 -8.14 6.91
N ALA A 168 -6.89 -7.20 6.86
CA ALA A 168 -6.77 -6.10 7.81
C ALA A 168 -6.22 -4.86 7.11
N SER A 169 -6.75 -3.69 7.47
CA SER A 169 -6.28 -2.37 7.03
C SER A 169 -6.46 -1.39 8.18
N VAL A 170 -5.34 -1.03 8.82
CA VAL A 170 -5.31 -0.20 10.02
C VAL A 170 -4.41 1.01 9.79
N SER A 171 -4.89 2.19 10.14
CA SER A 171 -4.16 3.45 10.06
C SER A 171 -4.20 4.17 11.41
N GLN A 172 -3.07 4.68 11.88
CA GLN A 172 -2.95 5.49 13.11
C GLN A 172 -2.19 6.80 12.83
N PRO A 173 -2.60 7.93 13.46
CA PRO A 173 -3.74 8.07 14.35
C PRO A 173 -5.05 7.79 13.67
N THR A 174 -6.06 7.44 14.46
CA THR A 174 -7.39 7.07 13.99
C THR A 174 -8.46 7.97 14.62
N PHE A 175 -9.67 7.91 14.09
CA PHE A 175 -10.84 8.57 14.61
C PHE A 175 -11.87 7.54 15.09
N ASP A 176 -12.84 7.99 15.86
CA ASP A 176 -14.00 7.18 16.23
C ASP A 176 -15.22 7.64 15.41
N PRO A 177 -15.77 6.83 14.49
CA PRO A 177 -16.86 7.23 13.62
C PRO A 177 -18.13 7.62 14.38
N LYS A 178 -18.28 7.16 15.62
CA LYS A 178 -19.39 7.54 16.50
C LYS A 178 -19.38 9.04 16.86
N TYR A 179 -18.21 9.68 16.87
CA TYR A 179 -18.01 11.05 17.34
C TYR A 179 -17.64 12.03 16.22
N VAL A 180 -17.86 11.68 14.96
CA VAL A 180 -17.46 12.56 13.84
C VAL A 180 -18.23 13.89 13.89
N ALA A 181 -19.51 13.90 14.30
CA ALA A 181 -20.25 15.13 14.51
C ALA A 181 -19.59 16.03 15.57
N ASP A 182 -19.17 15.47 16.70
CA ASP A 182 -18.51 16.20 17.79
C ASP A 182 -17.18 16.82 17.31
N TYR A 183 -16.40 16.07 16.48
CA TYR A 183 -15.17 16.58 15.88
C TYR A 183 -15.42 17.75 14.92
N LEU A 184 -16.47 17.66 14.08
CA LEU A 184 -16.82 18.70 13.11
C LEU A 184 -17.33 19.97 13.80
N ASN A 185 -18.02 19.84 14.93
CA ASN A 185 -18.53 20.96 15.71
C ASN A 185 -17.47 21.57 16.65
N GLY A 186 -16.30 20.93 16.82
CA GLY A 186 -15.27 21.36 17.75
C GLY A 186 -15.54 21.00 19.22
N ASP A 187 -16.50 20.11 19.47
CA ASP A 187 -16.85 19.63 20.81
C ASP A 187 -15.82 18.60 21.34
N LYS A 188 -15.06 17.99 20.41
CA LYS A 188 -13.97 17.06 20.71
C LYS A 188 -12.76 17.33 19.83
N ASP A 189 -11.58 17.20 20.41
CA ASP A 189 -10.32 17.28 19.69
C ASP A 189 -10.06 16.03 18.86
N LEU A 190 -9.49 16.23 17.66
CA LEU A 190 -9.04 15.19 16.78
C LEU A 190 -7.68 15.59 16.19
N ASP A 191 -6.73 14.65 16.13
CA ASP A 191 -5.48 14.83 15.38
C ASP A 191 -5.82 15.18 13.91
N SER A 192 -5.21 16.22 13.37
CA SER A 192 -5.50 16.76 12.03
C SER A 192 -5.31 15.75 10.91
N SER A 193 -4.55 14.69 11.15
CA SER A 193 -4.29 13.61 10.18
C SER A 193 -5.01 12.30 10.50
N ALA A 194 -5.88 12.28 11.54
CA ALA A 194 -6.56 11.06 11.98
C ALA A 194 -7.54 10.50 10.93
N MET A 195 -8.07 11.34 10.05
CA MET A 195 -8.97 10.90 8.96
C MET A 195 -8.23 10.42 7.71
N VAL A 196 -6.90 10.53 7.67
CA VAL A 196 -6.09 10.05 6.54
C VAL A 196 -5.92 8.54 6.63
N ASN A 197 -6.40 7.81 5.63
CA ASN A 197 -6.11 6.38 5.49
C ASN A 197 -4.66 6.18 5.00
N ARG A 198 -3.75 5.93 5.93
CA ARG A 198 -2.33 5.76 5.62
C ARG A 198 -2.02 4.50 4.82
N VAL A 199 -2.87 3.48 4.89
CA VAL A 199 -2.69 2.25 4.10
C VAL A 199 -2.77 2.55 2.61
N THR A 200 -3.77 3.34 2.20
CA THR A 200 -4.06 3.61 0.78
C THR A 200 -3.53 4.95 0.30
N SER A 201 -3.35 5.93 1.20
CA SER A 201 -3.02 7.32 0.85
C SER A 201 -1.72 7.81 1.50
N GLY A 202 -1.14 7.06 2.45
CA GLY A 202 0.16 7.39 3.03
C GLY A 202 1.26 7.24 1.98
N ARG A 203 2.05 8.29 1.81
CA ARG A 203 3.15 8.34 0.84
C ARG A 203 4.46 8.50 1.58
N TYR A 204 5.26 7.44 1.58
CA TYR A 204 6.47 7.36 2.39
C TYR A 204 7.68 7.00 1.53
N THR A 205 8.85 7.54 1.89
CA THR A 205 10.12 7.01 1.42
C THR A 205 10.24 5.56 1.87
N PRO A 206 10.46 4.59 0.95
CA PRO A 206 10.46 3.17 1.29
C PRO A 206 11.71 2.73 2.06
N GLY A 207 12.84 3.41 1.85
CA GLY A 207 14.12 2.92 2.32
C GLY A 207 14.41 1.51 1.83
N SER A 208 15.06 0.71 2.66
CA SER A 208 15.55 -0.61 2.27
C SER A 208 14.50 -1.63 1.83
N VAL A 209 13.19 -1.38 1.98
CA VAL A 209 12.18 -2.28 1.39
C VAL A 209 12.16 -2.16 -0.15
N PHE A 210 12.62 -1.03 -0.71
CA PHE A 210 12.78 -0.87 -2.16
C PHE A 210 13.87 -1.76 -2.76
N LYS A 211 14.78 -2.30 -1.93
CA LYS A 211 15.79 -3.27 -2.38
C LYS A 211 15.18 -4.54 -2.98
N ILE A 212 13.89 -4.82 -2.73
CA ILE A 212 13.13 -5.87 -3.44
C ILE A 212 13.10 -5.55 -4.95
N VAL A 213 12.83 -4.30 -5.32
CA VAL A 213 12.80 -3.83 -6.72
C VAL A 213 14.20 -3.86 -7.33
N THR A 214 15.20 -3.39 -6.59
CA THR A 214 16.60 -3.35 -7.05
C THR A 214 17.18 -4.76 -7.21
N ALA A 215 16.87 -5.68 -6.28
CA ALA A 215 17.27 -7.08 -6.38
C ALA A 215 16.64 -7.77 -7.60
N LEU A 216 15.34 -7.54 -7.83
CA LEU A 216 14.66 -8.03 -9.03
C LEU A 216 15.33 -7.52 -10.31
N ALA A 217 15.65 -6.23 -10.36
CA ALA A 217 16.35 -5.66 -11.51
C ALA A 217 17.74 -6.28 -11.70
N ALA A 218 18.49 -6.50 -10.63
CA ALA A 218 19.80 -7.13 -10.67
C ALA A 218 19.71 -8.59 -11.16
N ILE A 219 18.81 -9.40 -10.61
CA ILE A 219 18.55 -10.78 -11.03
C ILE A 219 18.21 -10.83 -12.53
N ARG A 220 17.40 -9.89 -13.01
CA ARG A 220 16.92 -9.85 -14.40
C ARG A 220 17.97 -9.41 -15.41
N TYR A 221 18.78 -8.42 -15.07
CA TYR A 221 19.63 -7.73 -16.05
C TYR A 221 21.15 -7.93 -15.85
N LEU A 222 21.59 -8.54 -14.75
CA LEU A 222 23.00 -8.77 -14.45
C LEU A 222 23.26 -10.29 -14.36
N PRO A 223 23.69 -10.92 -15.47
CA PRO A 223 23.93 -12.36 -15.49
C PRO A 223 24.94 -12.80 -14.43
N GLY A 224 24.61 -13.87 -13.68
CA GLY A 224 25.48 -14.42 -12.63
C GLY A 224 25.57 -13.57 -11.36
N VAL A 225 24.72 -12.56 -11.19
CA VAL A 225 24.76 -11.66 -10.03
C VAL A 225 24.51 -12.38 -8.69
N THR A 226 23.77 -13.48 -8.68
CA THR A 226 23.48 -14.29 -7.49
C THR A 226 24.69 -15.08 -7.00
N GLU A 227 25.66 -15.37 -7.88
CA GLU A 227 26.89 -16.09 -7.59
C GLU A 227 28.09 -15.15 -7.35
N ARG A 228 27.88 -13.86 -7.60
CA ARG A 228 28.91 -12.82 -7.49
C ARG A 228 29.21 -12.47 -6.04
N GLN A 229 30.48 -12.23 -5.74
CA GLN A 229 30.92 -11.66 -4.47
C GLN A 229 31.10 -10.14 -4.58
N PHE A 230 30.71 -9.44 -3.53
CA PHE A 230 30.83 -7.99 -3.39
C PHE A 230 31.67 -7.67 -2.16
N THR A 231 32.46 -6.60 -2.21
CA THR A 231 33.24 -6.12 -1.07
C THR A 231 32.60 -4.86 -0.51
N CYS A 232 32.26 -4.89 0.78
CA CYS A 232 31.70 -3.79 1.54
C CYS A 232 32.63 -3.51 2.74
N ASP A 233 33.61 -2.63 2.55
CA ASP A 233 34.70 -2.32 3.49
C ASP A 233 34.88 -0.82 3.76
N GLY A 234 33.98 0.00 3.20
CA GLY A 234 33.90 1.45 3.37
C GLY A 234 32.70 2.03 2.63
N PRO A 235 32.48 3.35 2.68
CA PRO A 235 31.42 4.01 1.94
C PRO A 235 31.74 4.09 0.43
N LEU A 236 30.71 4.22 -0.40
CA LEU A 236 30.90 4.66 -1.79
C LEU A 236 31.02 6.18 -1.81
N CYS A 237 32.09 6.69 -2.45
CA CYS A 237 32.42 8.10 -2.49
C CYS A 237 32.00 8.75 -3.82
N PHE A 238 31.46 9.95 -3.74
CA PHE A 238 31.01 10.74 -4.90
C PHE A 238 31.53 12.17 -4.78
N ASP A 239 31.81 12.76 -5.93
CA ASP A 239 32.16 14.17 -6.04
C ASP A 239 31.00 15.07 -5.57
N ALA A 240 31.27 16.02 -4.70
CA ALA A 240 30.25 16.83 -4.04
C ALA A 240 29.50 17.78 -4.99
N GLU A 241 30.14 18.25 -6.08
CA GLU A 241 29.51 19.15 -7.03
C GLU A 241 28.71 18.42 -8.10
N SER A 242 29.28 17.38 -8.70
CA SER A 242 28.68 16.67 -9.83
C SER A 242 27.83 15.47 -9.42
N GLY A 243 28.03 14.92 -8.22
CA GLY A 243 27.46 13.66 -7.78
C GLY A 243 27.96 12.44 -8.55
N ARG A 244 29.15 12.55 -9.16
CA ARG A 244 29.79 11.48 -9.94
C ARG A 244 30.51 10.51 -9.00
N TYR A 245 30.38 9.23 -9.25
CA TYR A 245 31.09 8.17 -8.51
C TYR A 245 32.62 8.29 -8.70
N LEU A 246 33.36 8.11 -7.61
CA LEU A 246 34.80 8.20 -7.54
C LEU A 246 35.40 6.82 -7.17
N PRO A 247 35.59 5.93 -8.13
CA PRO A 247 36.04 4.54 -7.86
C PRO A 247 37.46 4.45 -7.29
N ASP A 248 38.30 5.47 -7.52
CA ASP A 248 39.65 5.53 -7.02
C ASP A 248 39.77 6.13 -5.60
N VAL A 249 38.67 6.65 -5.05
CA VAL A 249 38.60 7.15 -3.67
C VAL A 249 38.11 6.02 -2.79
N HIS A 250 38.96 5.51 -1.94
CA HIS A 250 38.66 4.47 -0.98
C HIS A 250 38.86 5.02 0.44
N ILE A 251 37.76 5.13 1.16
CA ILE A 251 37.72 5.51 2.58
C ILE A 251 37.40 4.22 3.34
N THR A 252 38.28 3.84 4.29
CA THR A 252 38.03 2.65 5.12
C THR A 252 36.90 2.94 6.13
N ALA A 253 36.32 1.89 6.70
CA ALA A 253 35.30 2.01 7.74
C ALA A 253 35.74 2.90 8.92
N GLU A 254 36.99 2.74 9.39
CA GLU A 254 37.55 3.54 10.49
C GLU A 254 37.70 5.02 10.12
N GLN A 255 38.18 5.29 8.89
CA GLN A 255 38.31 6.66 8.39
C GLN A 255 36.94 7.32 8.18
N ASP A 256 35.95 6.57 7.68
CA ASP A 256 34.61 7.11 7.49
C ASP A 256 33.96 7.54 8.81
N ILE A 257 34.06 6.72 9.85
CA ILE A 257 33.54 7.05 11.19
C ILE A 257 34.18 8.34 11.72
N GLU A 258 35.52 8.45 11.65
CA GLU A 258 36.24 9.62 12.12
C GLU A 258 35.88 10.89 11.34
N MET A 259 35.77 10.80 10.01
CA MET A 259 35.45 11.93 9.14
C MET A 259 33.96 12.33 9.24
N ALA A 260 33.05 11.36 9.43
CA ALA A 260 31.62 11.60 9.53
C ALA A 260 31.24 12.43 10.76
N GLU A 261 31.94 12.25 11.89
CA GLU A 261 31.73 13.04 13.11
C GLU A 261 31.99 14.54 12.91
N GLN A 262 32.80 14.90 11.90
CA GLN A 262 33.23 16.27 11.61
C GLN A 262 32.56 16.86 10.36
N SER A 263 31.68 16.09 9.69
CA SER A 263 31.08 16.43 8.41
C SER A 263 29.57 16.61 8.49
N GLU A 264 28.99 17.24 7.47
CA GLU A 264 27.52 17.31 7.32
C GLU A 264 26.93 15.92 7.05
N ALA A 265 25.66 15.73 7.35
CA ALA A 265 24.95 14.47 7.09
C ALA A 265 25.07 14.04 5.62
N GLY A 266 25.46 12.80 5.38
CA GLY A 266 25.68 12.27 4.03
C GLY A 266 27.03 12.60 3.43
N MET A 267 27.93 13.24 4.20
CA MET A 267 29.29 13.57 3.81
C MET A 267 30.32 12.72 4.60
N SER A 268 31.50 12.54 4.01
CA SER A 268 32.71 12.09 4.69
C SER A 268 33.85 12.95 4.16
N GLY A 269 34.30 13.92 4.99
CA GLY A 269 35.19 14.99 4.55
C GLY A 269 34.53 15.79 3.39
N ASP A 270 35.22 15.91 2.26
CA ASP A 270 34.77 16.65 1.08
C ASP A 270 33.92 15.80 0.10
N TYR A 271 33.58 14.57 0.45
CA TYR A 271 32.85 13.65 -0.43
C TYR A 271 31.41 13.45 -0.01
N LEU A 272 30.47 13.40 -0.96
CA LEU A 272 29.17 12.77 -0.75
C LEU A 272 29.36 11.25 -0.64
N VAL A 273 28.66 10.61 0.29
CA VAL A 273 28.83 9.17 0.53
C VAL A 273 27.52 8.43 0.57
N VAL A 274 27.56 7.16 0.14
CA VAL A 274 26.54 6.16 0.43
C VAL A 274 27.17 5.13 1.36
N ARG A 275 26.65 5.05 2.59
CA ARG A 275 27.12 4.15 3.66
C ARG A 275 26.02 3.26 4.16
N ASP A 276 26.38 2.20 4.86
CA ASP A 276 25.43 1.34 5.54
C ASP A 276 24.90 2.00 6.82
N TYR A 277 23.71 1.57 7.25
CA TYR A 277 23.07 2.09 8.46
C TYR A 277 23.91 1.72 9.70
N ASN A 278 24.10 2.67 10.61
CA ASN A 278 24.98 2.56 11.78
C ASN A 278 26.46 2.27 11.44
N ASP A 279 26.92 2.71 10.26
CA ASP A 279 28.31 2.52 9.82
C ASP A 279 28.78 1.06 9.88
N GLU A 280 27.85 0.12 9.65
CA GLU A 280 28.15 -1.31 9.58
C GLU A 280 28.72 -1.66 8.20
N TYR A 281 29.89 -2.34 8.19
CA TYR A 281 30.52 -2.86 6.99
C TYR A 281 30.61 -4.38 7.05
N HIS A 282 30.42 -5.03 5.91
CA HIS A 282 30.09 -6.45 5.86
C HIS A 282 31.21 -7.34 5.31
N GLY A 283 32.34 -6.73 4.84
CA GLY A 283 33.41 -7.45 4.15
C GLY A 283 32.96 -8.04 2.82
N THR A 284 33.48 -9.19 2.47
CA THR A 284 33.12 -9.89 1.22
C THR A 284 31.87 -10.75 1.41
N ILE A 285 30.81 -10.44 0.70
CA ILE A 285 29.49 -11.07 0.81
C ILE A 285 28.85 -11.30 -0.57
N ASP A 286 27.97 -12.30 -0.69
CA ASP A 286 27.13 -12.51 -1.86
C ASP A 286 25.86 -11.64 -1.83
N LEU A 287 25.10 -11.65 -2.93
CA LEU A 287 23.88 -10.85 -3.06
C LEU A 287 22.82 -11.22 -2.02
N LYS A 288 22.63 -12.50 -1.71
CA LYS A 288 21.68 -12.98 -0.71
C LYS A 288 22.02 -12.44 0.68
N THR A 289 23.28 -12.53 1.07
CA THR A 289 23.79 -11.98 2.34
C THR A 289 23.65 -10.46 2.39
N ALA A 290 23.99 -9.77 1.29
CA ALA A 290 23.82 -8.32 1.17
C ALA A 290 22.35 -7.89 1.33
N PHE A 291 21.42 -8.65 0.74
CA PHE A 291 19.99 -8.43 0.91
C PHE A 291 19.52 -8.69 2.36
N ALA A 292 19.97 -9.79 2.95
CA ALA A 292 19.63 -10.18 4.32
C ALA A 292 20.14 -9.18 5.36
N LYS A 293 21.35 -8.68 5.17
CA LYS A 293 21.98 -7.63 6.02
C LYS A 293 21.53 -6.21 5.64
N SER A 294 20.80 -6.07 4.54
CA SER A 294 20.32 -4.78 4.03
C SER A 294 21.44 -3.80 3.64
N CYS A 295 22.57 -4.31 3.10
CA CYS A 295 23.76 -3.55 2.74
C CYS A 295 23.45 -2.46 1.69
N ASN A 296 23.66 -1.18 2.05
CA ASN A 296 23.47 -0.06 1.14
C ASN A 296 24.56 0.00 0.09
N HIS A 297 25.80 -0.28 0.49
CA HIS A 297 26.96 -0.27 -0.39
C HIS A 297 26.75 -1.17 -1.63
N VAL A 298 26.37 -2.44 -1.40
CA VAL A 298 26.14 -3.40 -2.50
C VAL A 298 24.95 -2.97 -3.37
N PHE A 299 23.84 -2.52 -2.76
CA PHE A 299 22.65 -2.11 -3.51
C PHE A 299 22.84 -0.81 -4.29
N ALA A 300 23.66 0.11 -3.80
CA ALA A 300 24.07 1.30 -4.52
C ALA A 300 24.98 0.95 -5.73
N GLN A 301 25.94 0.04 -5.57
CA GLN A 301 26.74 -0.48 -6.70
C GLN A 301 25.85 -1.12 -7.77
N LEU A 302 24.91 -1.98 -7.37
CA LEU A 302 23.97 -2.62 -8.29
C LEU A 302 23.12 -1.60 -9.04
N ALA A 303 22.63 -0.56 -8.36
CA ALA A 303 21.86 0.49 -9.00
C ALA A 303 22.66 1.25 -10.05
N MET A 304 23.93 1.58 -9.78
CA MET A 304 24.83 2.22 -10.75
C MET A 304 25.13 1.31 -11.93
N GLU A 305 25.36 0.01 -11.70
CA GLU A 305 25.62 -0.98 -12.76
C GLU A 305 24.36 -1.21 -13.64
N LEU A 306 23.17 -1.24 -13.05
CA LEU A 306 21.89 -1.35 -13.74
C LEU A 306 21.61 -0.12 -14.61
N GLY A 307 21.92 1.04 -14.09
CA GLY A 307 21.52 2.33 -14.66
C GLY A 307 20.06 2.69 -14.43
N ALA A 308 19.76 3.97 -14.44
CA ALA A 308 18.45 4.53 -14.09
C ALA A 308 17.29 4.01 -14.95
N ASP A 309 17.54 3.67 -16.24
CA ASP A 309 16.48 3.21 -17.15
C ASP A 309 15.99 1.79 -16.86
N ARG A 310 16.90 0.87 -16.49
CA ARG A 310 16.53 -0.51 -16.15
C ARG A 310 15.81 -0.55 -14.81
N LEU A 311 16.31 0.20 -13.83
CA LEU A 311 15.70 0.27 -12.50
C LEU A 311 14.27 0.86 -12.59
N ARG A 312 14.10 1.98 -13.32
CA ARG A 312 12.77 2.56 -13.57
C ARG A 312 11.84 1.61 -14.31
N ARG A 313 12.34 0.86 -15.28
CA ARG A 313 11.53 -0.11 -16.02
C ARG A 313 10.97 -1.17 -15.08
N VAL A 314 11.79 -1.77 -14.23
CA VAL A 314 11.34 -2.78 -13.26
C VAL A 314 10.36 -2.17 -12.25
N ALA A 315 10.62 -0.97 -11.76
CA ALA A 315 9.68 -0.26 -10.91
C ALA A 315 8.29 -0.11 -11.59
N ASN A 316 8.26 0.32 -12.86
CA ASN A 316 7.01 0.46 -13.62
C ASN A 316 6.31 -0.90 -13.87
N GLU A 317 7.06 -1.97 -14.10
CA GLU A 317 6.50 -3.31 -14.27
C GLU A 317 5.86 -3.84 -12.99
N LEU A 318 6.30 -3.34 -11.83
CA LEU A 318 5.69 -3.58 -10.54
C LEU A 318 4.56 -2.59 -10.19
N GLY A 319 4.16 -1.70 -11.11
CA GLY A 319 3.08 -0.73 -10.91
C GLY A 319 3.49 0.59 -10.26
N VAL A 320 4.78 0.81 -10.02
CA VAL A 320 5.25 2.14 -9.58
C VAL A 320 5.05 3.13 -10.74
N ASN A 321 4.57 4.32 -10.42
CA ASN A 321 4.09 5.35 -11.36
C ASN A 321 2.73 5.04 -12.03
N ASP A 322 2.03 3.95 -11.67
CA ASP A 322 0.67 3.74 -12.15
C ASP A 322 -0.34 4.59 -11.36
N GLU A 323 -1.42 4.94 -12.04
CA GLU A 323 -2.64 5.37 -11.38
C GLU A 323 -3.48 4.12 -11.06
N PHE A 324 -3.71 3.86 -9.77
CA PHE A 324 -4.56 2.76 -9.35
C PHE A 324 -6.04 3.10 -9.50
N LEU A 325 -6.73 2.40 -10.37
CA LEU A 325 -8.17 2.56 -10.65
C LEU A 325 -8.96 1.34 -10.15
N PHE A 326 -8.67 0.89 -8.92
CA PHE A 326 -9.40 -0.21 -8.32
C PHE A 326 -10.88 0.12 -8.16
N GLU A 327 -11.76 -0.87 -8.39
CA GLU A 327 -13.21 -0.67 -8.42
C GLU A 327 -13.80 -0.35 -7.05
N ASP A 328 -13.17 -0.81 -5.97
CA ASP A 328 -13.74 -0.81 -4.63
C ASP A 328 -12.94 0.01 -3.59
N MET A 329 -11.91 0.71 -4.02
CA MET A 329 -11.15 1.60 -3.12
C MET A 329 -10.43 2.73 -3.86
N VAL A 330 -10.13 3.80 -3.12
CA VAL A 330 -9.26 4.88 -3.60
C VAL A 330 -7.87 4.69 -3.03
N THR A 331 -6.87 4.62 -3.91
CA THR A 331 -5.47 4.43 -3.54
C THR A 331 -4.59 5.45 -4.24
N ALA A 332 -3.68 6.07 -3.51
CA ALA A 332 -2.67 6.95 -4.09
C ALA A 332 -1.61 6.13 -4.83
N GLY A 333 -1.09 6.68 -5.92
CA GLY A 333 0.02 6.08 -6.66
C GLY A 333 1.35 6.20 -5.90
N SER A 334 2.21 5.20 -6.08
CA SER A 334 3.63 5.26 -5.74
C SER A 334 4.40 5.92 -6.87
N SER A 335 5.56 6.50 -6.60
CA SER A 335 6.35 7.19 -7.61
C SER A 335 7.84 6.89 -7.50
N TYR A 336 8.47 6.74 -8.66
CA TYR A 336 9.91 6.62 -8.86
C TYR A 336 10.34 7.57 -9.97
N GLU A 337 11.16 8.55 -9.64
CA GLU A 337 11.73 9.47 -10.62
C GLU A 337 13.10 8.98 -11.10
N LYS A 338 13.40 9.20 -12.38
CA LYS A 338 14.71 8.87 -12.92
C LYS A 338 15.78 9.74 -12.26
N ALA A 339 16.77 9.11 -11.65
CA ALA A 339 17.90 9.80 -11.04
C ALA A 339 18.70 10.63 -12.07
N LYS A 340 19.18 11.82 -11.64
CA LYS A 340 19.84 12.80 -12.51
C LYS A 340 21.37 12.63 -12.55
N ASN A 341 21.96 12.02 -11.54
CA ASN A 341 23.39 11.75 -11.39
C ASN A 341 23.62 10.43 -10.66
N GLU A 342 24.88 10.02 -10.51
CA GLU A 342 25.23 8.70 -9.97
C GLU A 342 24.94 8.57 -8.47
N VAL A 343 25.16 9.61 -7.67
CA VAL A 343 24.84 9.56 -6.24
C VAL A 343 23.33 9.44 -6.00
N ASN A 344 22.51 10.15 -6.78
CA ASN A 344 21.06 10.02 -6.71
C ASN A 344 20.56 8.65 -7.15
N LEU A 345 21.23 8.05 -8.17
CA LEU A 345 20.94 6.70 -8.61
C LEU A 345 21.31 5.67 -7.55
N ALA A 346 22.46 5.83 -6.92
CA ALA A 346 22.91 5.00 -5.81
C ALA A 346 21.89 5.02 -4.65
N TRP A 347 21.49 6.21 -4.20
CA TRP A 347 20.47 6.37 -3.16
C TRP A 347 19.09 5.85 -3.57
N SER A 348 18.67 6.05 -4.81
CA SER A 348 17.43 5.50 -5.35
C SER A 348 17.43 3.96 -5.35
N GLY A 349 18.57 3.32 -5.63
CA GLY A 349 18.70 1.86 -5.54
C GLY A 349 18.53 1.29 -4.13
N VAL A 350 18.74 2.10 -3.10
CA VAL A 350 18.49 1.74 -1.69
C VAL A 350 17.11 2.17 -1.20
N GLY A 351 16.32 2.86 -2.06
CA GLY A 351 14.97 3.31 -1.74
C GLY A 351 14.90 4.64 -1.01
N GLN A 352 15.89 5.48 -1.22
CA GLN A 352 15.94 6.86 -0.75
C GLN A 352 15.78 7.83 -1.95
N TYR A 353 16.18 9.08 -1.82
CA TYR A 353 16.05 10.12 -2.83
C TYR A 353 14.58 10.54 -3.01
N THR A 354 14.00 10.40 -4.21
CA THR A 354 12.61 10.80 -4.51
C THR A 354 11.63 9.61 -4.57
N ASP A 355 12.07 8.43 -4.16
CA ASP A 355 11.26 7.23 -4.18
C ASP A 355 10.15 7.32 -3.13
N ILE A 356 8.92 7.13 -3.57
CA ILE A 356 7.72 7.20 -2.72
C ILE A 356 6.86 5.97 -2.93
N MET A 357 6.52 5.29 -1.84
CA MET A 357 5.68 4.10 -1.86
C MET A 357 4.49 4.24 -0.89
N THR A 358 3.35 3.64 -1.26
CA THR A 358 2.24 3.45 -0.31
C THR A 358 2.36 2.09 0.37
N PRO A 359 1.89 1.93 1.62
CA PRO A 359 1.92 0.65 2.33
C PRO A 359 1.17 -0.46 1.58
N LEU A 360 0.01 -0.14 1.00
CA LEU A 360 -0.75 -1.10 0.19
C LEU A 360 0.06 -1.58 -1.02
N HIS A 361 0.72 -0.68 -1.74
CA HIS A 361 1.49 -1.05 -2.92
C HIS A 361 2.71 -1.92 -2.56
N MET A 362 3.41 -1.60 -1.46
CA MET A 362 4.49 -2.47 -0.98
C MET A 362 3.99 -3.85 -0.57
N CYS A 363 2.79 -3.93 0.03
CA CYS A 363 2.13 -5.21 0.32
C CYS A 363 1.81 -5.99 -0.96
N MET A 364 1.31 -5.32 -2.02
CA MET A 364 1.04 -5.92 -3.32
C MET A 364 2.31 -6.46 -4.00
N ILE A 365 3.43 -5.75 -3.87
CA ILE A 365 4.73 -6.22 -4.40
C ILE A 365 5.16 -7.50 -3.67
N ALA A 366 5.08 -7.51 -2.33
CA ALA A 366 5.40 -8.72 -1.54
C ALA A 366 4.44 -9.88 -1.88
N ALA A 367 3.15 -9.59 -2.04
CA ALA A 367 2.14 -10.55 -2.50
C ALA A 367 2.48 -11.12 -3.89
N GLY A 368 2.99 -10.27 -4.80
CA GLY A 368 3.45 -10.70 -6.12
C GLY A 368 4.65 -11.63 -6.05
N VAL A 369 5.60 -11.40 -5.15
CA VAL A 369 6.72 -12.33 -4.90
C VAL A 369 6.18 -13.68 -4.41
N ALA A 370 5.28 -13.67 -3.42
CA ALA A 370 4.67 -14.88 -2.86
C ALA A 370 3.79 -15.67 -3.86
N ASN A 371 3.31 -15.00 -4.90
CA ASN A 371 2.37 -15.56 -5.88
C ASN A 371 2.99 -15.70 -7.28
N ASP A 372 4.19 -16.28 -7.36
CA ASP A 372 4.89 -16.62 -8.61
C ASP A 372 5.03 -15.45 -9.59
N GLY A 373 5.13 -14.25 -9.05
CA GLY A 373 5.30 -13.01 -9.80
C GLY A 373 4.00 -12.33 -10.24
N VAL A 374 2.86 -12.86 -9.88
CA VAL A 374 1.54 -12.30 -10.22
C VAL A 374 0.99 -11.49 -9.05
N MET A 375 0.90 -10.18 -9.23
CA MET A 375 0.18 -9.30 -8.31
C MET A 375 -1.31 -9.37 -8.61
N VAL A 376 -2.13 -9.64 -7.58
CA VAL A 376 -3.60 -9.61 -7.63
C VAL A 376 -4.12 -8.24 -7.25
N GLU A 377 -5.27 -7.86 -7.82
CA GLU A 377 -5.95 -6.63 -7.46
C GLU A 377 -6.46 -6.70 -6.01
N PRO A 378 -6.10 -5.72 -5.15
CA PRO A 378 -6.58 -5.68 -3.78
C PRO A 378 -8.06 -5.33 -3.74
N LYS A 379 -8.83 -5.95 -2.82
CA LYS A 379 -10.26 -5.72 -2.67
C LYS A 379 -10.69 -5.67 -1.22
N LEU A 380 -11.68 -4.82 -0.96
CA LEU A 380 -12.34 -4.63 0.33
C LEU A 380 -13.79 -5.11 0.31
N LEU A 381 -14.48 -5.06 -0.83
CA LEU A 381 -15.84 -5.59 -0.96
C LEU A 381 -15.80 -7.10 -1.12
N TYR A 382 -16.45 -7.83 -0.21
CA TYR A 382 -16.60 -9.28 -0.27
C TYR A 382 -17.89 -9.67 -1.00
N SER A 383 -19.04 -9.16 -0.53
CA SER A 383 -20.34 -9.45 -1.14
C SER A 383 -21.35 -8.34 -0.84
N VAL A 384 -22.40 -8.29 -1.65
CA VAL A 384 -23.58 -7.44 -1.42
C VAL A 384 -24.81 -8.33 -1.36
N THR A 385 -25.64 -8.15 -0.33
CA THR A 385 -26.90 -8.89 -0.13
C THR A 385 -28.04 -7.90 -0.06
N ASN A 386 -29.05 -8.06 -0.91
CA ASN A 386 -30.21 -7.17 -0.91
C ASN A 386 -31.16 -7.41 0.28
N SER A 387 -32.13 -6.53 0.47
CA SER A 387 -33.10 -6.61 1.56
C SER A 387 -33.98 -7.89 1.58
N MET A 388 -33.94 -8.69 0.51
CA MET A 388 -34.60 -9.99 0.42
C MET A 388 -33.68 -11.16 0.78
N GLY A 389 -32.43 -10.90 1.16
CA GLY A 389 -31.43 -11.93 1.49
C GLY A 389 -30.76 -12.58 0.28
N VAL A 390 -30.90 -11.96 -0.92
CA VAL A 390 -30.29 -12.46 -2.15
C VAL A 390 -28.94 -11.79 -2.38
N SER A 391 -27.88 -12.56 -2.59
CA SER A 391 -26.59 -12.01 -2.99
C SER A 391 -26.65 -11.46 -4.40
N THR A 392 -26.40 -10.16 -4.56
CA THR A 392 -26.40 -9.44 -5.83
C THR A 392 -25.01 -9.19 -6.38
N TYR A 393 -23.98 -9.31 -5.54
CA TYR A 393 -22.58 -9.19 -5.91
C TYR A 393 -21.73 -10.14 -5.06
N GLN A 394 -20.75 -10.74 -5.70
CA GLN A 394 -19.69 -11.52 -5.05
C GLN A 394 -18.36 -11.14 -5.69
N ALA A 395 -17.39 -10.77 -4.87
CA ALA A 395 -16.06 -10.38 -5.34
C ALA A 395 -15.36 -11.53 -6.08
N LYS A 396 -14.68 -11.20 -7.18
CA LYS A 396 -13.87 -12.14 -7.97
C LYS A 396 -12.41 -11.78 -7.82
N THR A 397 -11.55 -12.78 -7.97
CA THR A 397 -10.11 -12.57 -8.02
C THR A 397 -9.72 -12.07 -9.40
N GLU A 398 -9.03 -10.94 -9.45
CA GLU A 398 -8.53 -10.34 -10.67
C GLU A 398 -7.02 -10.14 -10.56
N SER A 399 -6.31 -10.40 -11.66
CA SER A 399 -4.88 -10.14 -11.74
C SER A 399 -4.65 -8.67 -12.07
N TYR A 400 -3.81 -8.01 -11.27
CA TYR A 400 -3.41 -6.63 -11.54
C TYR A 400 -2.27 -6.59 -12.56
N LYS A 401 -1.13 -7.22 -12.23
CA LYS A 401 0.05 -7.28 -13.10
C LYS A 401 0.86 -8.57 -12.87
N LYS A 402 1.53 -9.02 -13.92
CA LYS A 402 2.64 -9.97 -13.79
C LYS A 402 3.95 -9.20 -13.80
N GLY A 403 4.45 -8.84 -12.61
CA GLY A 403 5.64 -8.00 -12.45
C GLY A 403 6.97 -8.74 -12.61
N MET A 404 6.96 -10.07 -12.42
CA MET A 404 8.16 -10.91 -12.49
C MET A 404 7.82 -12.33 -12.94
N SER A 405 8.82 -13.11 -13.32
CA SER A 405 8.67 -14.54 -13.59
C SER A 405 8.66 -15.34 -12.28
N ALA A 406 8.11 -16.56 -12.31
CA ALA A 406 8.14 -17.46 -11.16
C ALA A 406 9.56 -17.76 -10.66
N SER A 407 10.54 -17.85 -11.58
CA SER A 407 11.95 -18.05 -11.21
C SER A 407 12.55 -16.85 -10.48
N GLU A 408 12.23 -15.61 -10.91
CA GLU A 408 12.66 -14.39 -10.22
C GLU A 408 11.98 -14.27 -8.84
N ALA A 409 10.70 -14.62 -8.76
CA ALA A 409 9.94 -14.65 -7.51
C ALA A 409 10.54 -15.65 -6.51
N ALA A 410 10.87 -16.86 -6.96
CA ALA A 410 11.51 -17.89 -6.11
C ALA A 410 12.87 -17.43 -5.56
N GLN A 411 13.70 -16.75 -6.37
CA GLN A 411 14.98 -16.20 -5.89
C GLN A 411 14.77 -15.08 -4.86
N LEU A 412 13.79 -14.19 -5.08
CA LEU A 412 13.44 -13.16 -4.09
C LEU A 412 12.88 -13.79 -2.81
N THR A 413 12.06 -14.83 -2.90
CA THR A 413 11.56 -15.58 -1.74
C THR A 413 12.70 -16.13 -0.90
N GLU A 414 13.73 -16.72 -1.54
CA GLU A 414 14.93 -17.20 -0.85
C GLU A 414 15.64 -16.07 -0.12
N PHE A 415 15.83 -14.91 -0.78
CA PHE A 415 16.48 -13.75 -0.16
C PHE A 415 15.66 -13.18 1.00
N MET A 416 14.35 -13.03 0.81
CA MET A 416 13.44 -12.51 1.83
C MET A 416 13.31 -13.47 3.04
N THR A 417 13.39 -14.77 2.81
CA THR A 417 13.44 -15.78 3.87
C THR A 417 14.71 -15.65 4.70
N GLU A 418 15.86 -15.41 4.07
CA GLU A 418 17.13 -15.22 4.76
C GLU A 418 17.14 -13.97 5.66
N VAL A 419 16.45 -12.88 5.25
CA VAL A 419 16.25 -11.68 6.10
C VAL A 419 15.63 -12.04 7.45
N VAL A 420 14.62 -12.94 7.44
CA VAL A 420 13.91 -13.35 8.65
C VAL A 420 14.68 -14.43 9.40
N ASN A 421 15.40 -15.31 8.70
CA ASN A 421 16.16 -16.40 9.34
C ASN A 421 17.40 -15.90 10.07
N SER A 422 18.23 -15.09 9.40
CA SER A 422 19.54 -14.69 9.92
C SER A 422 19.79 -13.18 9.87
N GLY A 423 19.01 -12.44 9.04
CA GLY A 423 19.21 -11.03 8.75
C GLY A 423 18.53 -10.06 9.72
N THR A 424 18.16 -8.88 9.18
CA THR A 424 17.60 -7.75 9.94
C THR A 424 16.16 -7.98 10.39
N GLY A 425 15.47 -8.98 9.84
CA GLY A 425 14.03 -9.26 10.07
C GLY A 425 13.73 -10.38 11.07
N LYS A 426 14.69 -10.82 11.89
CA LYS A 426 14.53 -11.96 12.83
C LYS A 426 13.30 -11.86 13.73
N SER A 427 12.92 -10.65 14.10
CA SER A 427 11.77 -10.38 14.97
C SER A 427 10.40 -10.63 14.26
N ALA A 428 10.40 -10.87 12.95
CA ALA A 428 9.19 -11.23 12.20
C ALA A 428 8.89 -12.74 12.20
N LYS A 429 9.73 -13.58 12.82
CA LYS A 429 9.52 -15.04 12.89
C LYS A 429 8.18 -15.38 13.55
N VAL A 430 7.45 -16.30 12.90
CA VAL A 430 6.24 -16.93 13.45
C VAL A 430 6.47 -18.43 13.55
N SER A 431 6.17 -19.02 14.71
CA SER A 431 6.35 -20.47 14.91
C SER A 431 5.37 -21.25 14.04
N GLY A 432 5.85 -22.28 13.37
CA GLY A 432 5.05 -23.22 12.58
C GLY A 432 4.95 -22.87 11.10
N VAL A 433 5.40 -21.68 10.67
CA VAL A 433 5.39 -21.25 9.26
C VAL A 433 6.70 -20.59 8.87
N THR A 434 7.00 -20.54 7.58
CA THR A 434 8.11 -19.77 7.03
C THR A 434 7.64 -18.35 6.72
N VAL A 435 8.29 -17.35 7.33
CA VAL A 435 8.05 -15.93 7.01
C VAL A 435 9.21 -15.44 6.16
N ALA A 436 8.89 -14.87 5.00
CA ALA A 436 9.80 -14.17 4.13
C ALA A 436 9.53 -12.66 4.21
N GLY A 437 10.56 -11.81 4.26
CA GLY A 437 10.31 -10.36 4.39
C GLY A 437 11.54 -9.50 4.17
N LYS A 438 11.34 -8.20 4.24
CA LYS A 438 12.39 -7.17 4.19
C LYS A 438 12.07 -6.07 5.19
N THR A 439 13.05 -5.69 5.97
CA THR A 439 12.99 -4.51 6.84
C THR A 439 13.40 -3.27 6.07
N GLY A 440 12.90 -2.13 6.47
CA GLY A 440 13.32 -0.82 6.01
C GLY A 440 13.50 0.14 7.18
N THR A 441 14.49 0.99 7.05
CA THR A 441 14.74 2.16 7.88
C THR A 441 14.88 3.31 6.90
N ALA A 442 13.88 4.17 6.83
CA ALA A 442 13.83 5.25 5.84
C ALA A 442 14.02 6.59 6.55
N GLU A 443 15.11 7.27 6.25
CA GLU A 443 15.40 8.60 6.81
C GLU A 443 14.35 9.61 6.35
N VAL A 444 13.99 10.53 7.25
CA VAL A 444 13.10 11.66 6.97
C VAL A 444 13.93 12.93 6.87
N SER A 445 13.49 13.85 6.03
CA SER A 445 14.27 15.01 5.54
C SER A 445 14.78 16.01 6.60
N SER A 446 14.46 15.84 7.87
CA SER A 446 14.84 16.79 8.93
C SER A 446 16.12 16.42 9.70
N GLY A 447 16.70 15.23 9.49
CA GLY A 447 17.94 14.79 10.19
C GLY A 447 17.82 14.62 11.70
N GLU A 448 16.90 15.31 12.36
CA GLU A 448 16.65 15.26 13.80
C GLU A 448 15.59 14.23 14.21
N ASP A 449 14.71 13.86 13.29
CA ASP A 449 13.65 12.90 13.53
C ASP A 449 14.14 11.45 13.35
N ALA A 450 13.67 10.54 14.18
CA ALA A 450 13.91 9.12 13.98
C ALA A 450 13.34 8.66 12.61
N PRO A 451 13.99 7.73 11.91
CA PRO A 451 13.55 7.25 10.62
C PRO A 451 12.21 6.51 10.70
N ASN A 452 11.53 6.37 9.56
CA ASN A 452 10.36 5.52 9.45
C ASN A 452 10.76 4.05 9.44
N ALA A 453 10.09 3.26 10.27
CA ALA A 453 10.32 1.83 10.39
C ALA A 453 9.38 1.04 9.46
N TRP A 454 9.94 0.19 8.59
CA TRP A 454 9.18 -0.65 7.68
C TRP A 454 9.44 -2.13 7.89
N PHE A 455 8.41 -2.93 7.70
CA PHE A 455 8.50 -4.36 7.43
C PHE A 455 7.50 -4.73 6.33
N VAL A 456 7.99 -5.43 5.31
CA VAL A 456 7.18 -5.94 4.21
C VAL A 456 7.50 -7.41 4.04
N GLY A 457 6.50 -8.27 3.92
CA GLY A 457 6.76 -9.70 3.81
C GLY A 457 5.49 -10.53 3.59
N PHE A 458 5.66 -11.83 3.66
CA PHE A 458 4.58 -12.80 3.47
C PHE A 458 4.89 -14.09 4.22
N VAL A 459 3.87 -14.92 4.40
CA VAL A 459 4.00 -16.31 4.83
C VAL A 459 4.18 -17.16 3.57
N ASP A 460 5.29 -17.87 3.47
CA ASP A 460 5.62 -18.78 2.37
C ASP A 460 4.97 -20.15 2.64
N ASP A 461 3.64 -20.19 2.49
CA ASP A 461 2.82 -21.35 2.78
C ASP A 461 1.48 -21.22 2.03
N ASP A 462 1.10 -22.25 1.27
CA ASP A 462 -0.17 -22.25 0.53
C ASP A 462 -1.41 -22.37 1.44
N GLU A 463 -1.28 -22.87 2.66
CA GLU A 463 -2.37 -22.95 3.63
C GLU A 463 -2.65 -21.57 4.25
N HIS A 464 -1.63 -20.69 4.30
CA HIS A 464 -1.68 -19.37 4.88
C HIS A 464 -1.18 -18.30 3.89
N PRO A 465 -1.92 -18.02 2.80
CA PRO A 465 -1.48 -17.14 1.73
C PRO A 465 -1.53 -15.65 2.13
N LEU A 466 -0.73 -15.26 3.12
CA LEU A 466 -0.75 -13.95 3.76
C LEU A 466 0.43 -13.09 3.35
N ALA A 467 0.18 -11.90 2.81
CA ALA A 467 1.17 -10.83 2.68
C ALA A 467 0.86 -9.71 3.68
N ILE A 468 1.91 -9.05 4.17
CA ILE A 468 1.81 -7.98 5.16
C ILE A 468 2.73 -6.83 4.85
N CYS A 469 2.27 -5.60 5.12
CA CYS A 469 3.13 -4.43 5.19
C CYS A 469 2.83 -3.66 6.49
N VAL A 470 3.88 -3.29 7.19
CA VAL A 470 3.86 -2.43 8.37
C VAL A 470 4.77 -1.24 8.13
N VAL A 471 4.27 -0.03 8.32
CA VAL A 471 5.06 1.20 8.36
C VAL A 471 4.72 1.98 9.62
N LEU A 472 5.75 2.47 10.30
CA LEU A 472 5.62 3.30 11.50
C LEU A 472 6.41 4.60 11.29
N GLU A 473 5.74 5.73 11.46
CA GLU A 473 6.34 7.06 11.31
C GLU A 473 7.28 7.34 12.48
N LYS A 474 8.51 7.79 12.19
CA LYS A 474 9.51 8.24 13.20
C LYS A 474 9.73 7.22 14.33
N ALA A 475 9.76 5.94 13.99
CA ALA A 475 9.84 4.84 14.94
C ALA A 475 11.24 4.19 15.03
N GLY A 476 12.18 4.60 14.17
CA GLY A 476 13.53 4.05 14.17
C GLY A 476 13.67 2.83 13.24
N SER A 477 14.25 1.74 13.74
CA SER A 477 14.57 0.57 12.92
C SER A 477 13.37 -0.32 12.64
N GLY A 478 13.19 -0.73 11.37
CA GLY A 478 12.15 -1.68 10.96
C GLY A 478 12.26 -3.04 11.64
N GLY A 479 13.48 -3.53 11.88
CA GLY A 479 13.74 -4.79 12.56
C GLY A 479 13.31 -4.82 14.03
N SER A 480 13.41 -3.66 14.71
CA SER A 480 13.09 -3.52 16.15
C SER A 480 11.63 -3.17 16.41
N HIS A 481 10.95 -2.47 15.48
CA HIS A 481 9.61 -1.93 15.72
C HIS A 481 8.56 -2.49 14.76
N ALA A 482 8.77 -2.50 13.44
CA ALA A 482 7.78 -2.97 12.48
C ALA A 482 7.72 -4.50 12.38
N ALA A 483 8.85 -5.19 12.41
CA ALA A 483 8.93 -6.66 12.31
C ALA A 483 8.20 -7.39 13.46
N PRO A 484 8.33 -6.99 14.75
CA PRO A 484 7.56 -7.61 15.84
C PRO A 484 6.05 -7.43 15.70
N ILE A 485 5.60 -6.28 15.19
CA ILE A 485 4.17 -6.01 14.91
C ILE A 485 3.70 -6.96 13.81
N ALA A 486 4.46 -7.11 12.72
CA ALA A 486 4.14 -8.05 11.66
C ALA A 486 4.01 -9.47 12.17
N ALA A 487 4.95 -9.96 13.00
CA ALA A 487 4.88 -11.29 13.61
C ALA A 487 3.61 -11.49 14.43
N LYS A 488 3.24 -10.50 15.26
CA LYS A 488 2.04 -10.56 16.10
C LYS A 488 0.77 -10.63 15.27
N VAL A 489 0.69 -9.84 14.19
CA VAL A 489 -0.48 -9.78 13.32
C VAL A 489 -0.59 -11.06 12.47
N LEU A 490 0.50 -11.52 11.86
CA LEU A 490 0.52 -12.80 11.09
C LEU A 490 0.13 -13.99 11.98
N LYS A 491 0.69 -14.08 13.18
CA LYS A 491 0.31 -15.12 14.14
C LYS A 491 -1.19 -15.11 14.45
N LYS A 492 -1.78 -13.92 14.56
CA LYS A 492 -3.23 -13.79 14.79
C LYS A 492 -4.04 -14.20 13.56
N ALA A 493 -3.60 -13.82 12.35
CA ALA A 493 -4.26 -14.19 11.10
C ALA A 493 -4.29 -15.72 10.93
N ILE A 494 -3.15 -16.39 11.13
CA ILE A 494 -3.04 -17.86 11.11
C ILE A 494 -3.97 -18.50 12.16
N ALA A 495 -4.01 -17.97 13.39
CA ALA A 495 -4.89 -18.48 14.44
C ALA A 495 -6.39 -18.26 14.16
N LEU A 496 -6.73 -17.36 13.23
CA LEU A 496 -8.10 -17.14 12.74
C LEU A 496 -8.43 -18.05 11.53
N GLY A 497 -7.46 -18.81 11.01
CA GLY A 497 -7.63 -19.74 9.90
C GLY A 497 -7.44 -19.11 8.52
N TYR A 498 -6.72 -18.00 8.45
CA TYR A 498 -6.35 -17.37 7.19
C TYR A 498 -5.04 -17.91 6.65
#